data_8649855f9f34b984a2eb7a3b2857e464
#
_entry.id   8649855f9f34b984a2eb7a3b2857e464
#
_cell.length_a   1.000
_cell.length_b   1.000
_cell.length_c   1.000
_cell.angle_alpha   90.00
_cell.angle_beta   90.00
_cell.angle_gamma   90.00
#
_symmetry.space_group_name_H-M   'P 1'
#
loop_
_entity.id
_entity.type
_entity.pdbx_description
1 polymer ?
#
loop_
_entity_poly.entity_id
_entity_poly.type
_entity_poly.pdbx_seq_one_letter_code
_entity_poly.pdbx_strand_id
1 'polypeptide(L)'
;ILATISAKERTKLMDAAIENQPSSTDENEDTGLIATFKQILSQYGTLFLKGAGMTLLIAIFSTFVGTIIGLLIGVFRTLPTSENPVARFFQKVLNAIITIYVEVFRGTPMMVQAMVIFYGLALAFHIDLNRVVAGLLIVSINTGAYMTEIVRGGIFAVDKGQFEAAQAIGMNHRQTMMKVVLPQVLRNILPAIGNETVINIKDTAVLSVISVPDLF
;
A
#
# COMPACT_ATOMS: atom_id res chain seq x y z
N ILE A 1 -38.31 -6.30 51.21
CA ILE A 1 -37.93 -5.17 52.12
C ILE A 1 -38.21 -3.81 51.47
N LEU A 2 -38.16 -3.64 50.15
CA LEU A 2 -38.42 -2.37 49.46
C LEU A 2 -39.93 -1.98 49.32
N ALA A 3 -40.84 -2.90 49.63
CA ALA A 3 -42.30 -2.67 49.48
C ALA A 3 -42.96 -1.91 50.65
N THR A 4 -42.21 -1.68 51.75
CA THR A 4 -42.74 -1.10 52.97
C THR A 4 -42.34 0.35 53.26
N ILE A 5 -41.56 0.94 52.36
CA ILE A 5 -41.09 2.32 52.49
C ILE A 5 -42.13 3.30 51.96
N SER A 6 -42.57 4.28 52.78
CA SER A 6 -43.54 5.31 52.41
C SER A 6 -43.02 6.13 51.21
N ALA A 7 -43.97 6.59 50.35
CA ALA A 7 -43.65 7.40 49.18
C ALA A 7 -42.72 8.63 49.52
N LYS A 8 -42.92 9.21 50.70
CA LYS A 8 -42.16 10.36 51.20
C LYS A 8 -40.72 10.00 51.56
N GLU A 9 -40.47 8.78 52.03
CA GLU A 9 -39.11 8.27 52.32
C GLU A 9 -38.37 7.87 51.03
N ARG A 10 -39.09 7.37 50.02
CA ARG A 10 -38.49 7.11 48.70
C ARG A 10 -37.99 8.37 48.04
N THR A 11 -38.79 9.47 48.11
CA THR A 11 -38.37 10.75 47.54
C THR A 11 -37.14 11.28 48.27
N LYS A 12 -37.09 11.20 49.61
CA LYS A 12 -35.90 11.63 50.36
C LYS A 12 -34.65 10.80 50.05
N LEU A 13 -34.79 9.51 49.83
CA LEU A 13 -33.67 8.62 49.44
C LEU A 13 -33.22 8.90 48.02
N MET A 14 -34.14 9.22 47.12
CA MET A 14 -33.78 9.61 45.75
C MET A 14 -33.08 10.97 45.72
N ASP A 15 -33.58 11.95 46.45
CA ASP A 15 -32.95 13.27 46.53
C ASP A 15 -31.54 13.19 47.16
N ALA A 16 -31.37 12.40 48.23
CA ALA A 16 -30.05 12.15 48.84
C ALA A 16 -29.11 11.33 47.91
N ALA A 17 -29.65 10.45 47.08
CA ALA A 17 -28.86 9.72 46.08
C ALA A 17 -28.43 10.61 44.89
N ILE A 18 -29.24 11.60 44.54
CA ILE A 18 -28.94 12.61 43.51
C ILE A 18 -27.89 13.59 44.05
N GLU A 19 -28.02 14.00 45.30
CA GLU A 19 -27.10 14.94 45.95
C GLU A 19 -25.71 14.30 46.23
N ASN A 20 -25.66 12.96 46.39
CA ASN A 20 -24.41 12.20 46.52
C ASN A 20 -23.88 11.62 45.20
N GLN A 21 -24.51 11.91 44.07
CA GLN A 21 -23.81 11.66 42.81
C GLN A 21 -22.65 12.69 42.72
N PRO A 22 -21.40 12.22 42.60
CA PRO A 22 -20.33 13.15 42.32
C PRO A 22 -20.70 13.83 41.01
N SER A 23 -20.78 15.16 41.04
CA SER A 23 -20.86 15.95 39.83
C SER A 23 -19.62 15.58 39.01
N SER A 24 -19.81 14.69 38.02
CA SER A 24 -18.80 14.38 37.04
C SER A 24 -18.60 15.64 36.19
N THR A 25 -17.82 16.53 36.73
CA THR A 25 -17.31 17.65 35.98
C THR A 25 -16.31 17.09 34.98
N ASP A 26 -16.45 17.51 33.74
CA ASP A 26 -15.65 17.11 32.54
C ASP A 26 -14.12 17.14 32.79
N GLU A 27 -13.64 17.88 33.76
CA GLU A 27 -12.21 17.95 34.18
C GLU A 27 -11.64 16.64 34.73
N ASN A 28 -12.46 15.76 35.34
CA ASN A 28 -11.99 14.47 35.86
C ASN A 28 -11.94 13.40 34.77
N GLU A 29 -12.77 13.48 33.72
CA GLU A 29 -12.71 12.57 32.55
C GLU A 29 -11.48 12.87 31.69
N ASP A 30 -11.19 14.14 31.43
CA ASP A 30 -10.02 14.57 30.66
C ASP A 30 -8.71 14.18 31.35
N THR A 31 -8.63 14.32 32.69
CA THR A 31 -7.45 13.88 33.46
C THR A 31 -7.30 12.36 33.44
N GLY A 32 -8.40 11.61 33.45
CA GLY A 32 -8.41 10.15 33.34
C GLY A 32 -7.96 9.67 31.96
N LEU A 33 -8.45 10.31 30.89
CA LEU A 33 -8.07 10.01 29.51
C LEU A 33 -6.58 10.27 29.25
N ILE A 34 -6.07 11.42 29.70
CA ILE A 34 -4.64 11.78 29.56
C ILE A 34 -3.75 10.80 30.32
N ALA A 35 -4.13 10.43 31.56
CA ALA A 35 -3.38 9.48 32.38
C ALA A 35 -3.36 8.09 31.71
N THR A 36 -4.50 7.61 31.20
CA THR A 36 -4.61 6.34 30.46
C THR A 36 -3.80 6.38 29.17
N PHE A 37 -3.86 7.46 28.40
CA PHE A 37 -3.06 7.62 27.18
C PHE A 37 -1.56 7.58 27.50
N LYS A 38 -1.12 8.30 28.54
CA LYS A 38 0.28 8.31 28.99
C LYS A 38 0.74 6.92 29.44
N GLN A 39 -0.11 6.17 30.11
CA GLN A 39 0.16 4.81 30.55
C GLN A 39 0.31 3.85 29.34
N ILE A 40 -0.63 3.90 28.40
CA ILE A 40 -0.57 3.13 27.15
C ILE A 40 0.70 3.48 26.38
N LEU A 41 1.01 4.75 26.22
CA LEU A 41 2.20 5.18 25.49
C LEU A 41 3.50 4.75 26.19
N SER A 42 3.57 4.76 27.52
CA SER A 42 4.75 4.30 28.25
C SER A 42 4.92 2.79 28.20
N GLN A 43 3.83 2.03 28.17
CA GLN A 43 3.83 0.57 28.17
C GLN A 43 4.04 -0.02 26.77
N TYR A 44 3.39 0.57 25.76
CA TYR A 44 3.37 0.03 24.38
C TYR A 44 4.10 0.91 23.36
N GLY A 45 4.64 2.07 23.76
CA GLY A 45 5.28 3.03 22.85
C GLY A 45 6.39 2.43 21.99
N THR A 46 7.22 1.55 22.58
CA THR A 46 8.28 0.82 21.84
C THR A 46 7.70 -0.14 20.81
N LEU A 47 6.56 -0.77 21.10
CA LEU A 47 5.88 -1.68 20.19
C LEU A 47 5.29 -0.90 19.00
N PHE A 48 4.62 0.23 19.27
CA PHE A 48 4.11 1.13 18.25
C PHE A 48 5.21 1.64 17.31
N LEU A 49 6.36 2.06 17.86
CA LEU A 49 7.49 2.53 17.06
C LEU A 49 8.08 1.43 16.18
N LYS A 50 8.18 0.21 16.70
CA LYS A 50 8.64 -0.95 15.91
C LYS A 50 7.65 -1.29 14.79
N GLY A 51 6.35 -1.31 15.07
CA GLY A 51 5.31 -1.53 14.07
C GLY A 51 5.31 -0.45 12.98
N ALA A 52 5.34 0.83 13.39
CA ALA A 52 5.44 1.95 12.45
C ALA A 52 6.70 1.86 11.57
N GLY A 53 7.85 1.52 12.17
CA GLY A 53 9.09 1.31 11.44
C GLY A 53 8.99 0.19 10.40
N MET A 54 8.35 -0.93 10.76
CA MET A 54 8.13 -2.06 9.85
C MET A 54 7.19 -1.68 8.70
N THR A 55 6.07 -1.02 9.02
CA THR A 55 5.12 -0.49 8.03
C THR A 55 5.82 0.42 7.02
N LEU A 56 6.60 1.40 7.49
CA LEU A 56 7.33 2.33 6.63
C LEU A 56 8.39 1.62 5.80
N LEU A 57 9.12 0.67 6.39
CA LEU A 57 10.11 -0.12 5.67
C LEU A 57 9.48 -0.89 4.51
N ILE A 58 8.38 -1.61 4.78
CA ILE A 58 7.69 -2.37 3.74
C ILE A 58 7.14 -1.43 2.66
N ALA A 59 6.44 -0.37 3.06
CA ALA A 59 5.82 0.56 2.11
C ALA A 59 6.86 1.24 1.20
N ILE A 60 7.92 1.82 1.77
CA ILE A 60 8.94 2.55 1.00
C ILE A 60 9.75 1.59 0.11
N PHE A 61 10.21 0.47 0.68
CA PHE A 61 10.99 -0.51 -0.07
C PHE A 61 10.17 -1.10 -1.23
N SER A 62 8.92 -1.51 -0.96
CA SER A 62 8.05 -2.10 -1.97
C SER A 62 7.65 -1.09 -3.05
N THR A 63 7.42 0.18 -2.68
CA THR A 63 7.18 1.23 -3.67
C THR A 63 8.41 1.43 -4.57
N PHE A 64 9.61 1.44 -4.01
CA PHE A 64 10.84 1.58 -4.77
C PHE A 64 11.04 0.41 -5.74
N VAL A 65 10.94 -0.82 -5.25
CA VAL A 65 11.09 -2.04 -6.08
C VAL A 65 9.95 -2.12 -7.11
N GLY A 66 8.71 -1.88 -6.70
CA GLY A 66 7.55 -1.86 -7.59
C GLY A 66 7.67 -0.80 -8.69
N THR A 67 8.22 0.38 -8.37
CA THR A 67 8.49 1.42 -9.38
C THR A 67 9.52 0.95 -10.40
N ILE A 68 10.58 0.27 -9.99
CA ILE A 68 11.58 -0.30 -10.91
C ILE A 68 10.92 -1.34 -11.81
N ILE A 69 10.14 -2.28 -11.24
CA ILE A 69 9.40 -3.29 -12.00
C ILE A 69 8.47 -2.59 -13.00
N GLY A 70 7.69 -1.62 -12.54
CA GLY A 70 6.76 -0.85 -13.36
C GLY A 70 7.43 -0.08 -14.50
N LEU A 71 8.59 0.53 -14.24
CA LEU A 71 9.39 1.22 -15.26
C LEU A 71 9.87 0.24 -16.35
N LEU A 72 10.45 -0.89 -15.95
CA LEU A 72 10.96 -1.89 -16.89
C LEU A 72 9.84 -2.44 -17.78
N ILE A 73 8.73 -2.84 -17.15
CA ILE A 73 7.59 -3.43 -17.86
C ILE A 73 6.85 -2.36 -18.68
N GLY A 74 6.61 -1.18 -18.10
CA GLY A 74 5.91 -0.08 -18.77
C GLY A 74 6.64 0.38 -20.03
N VAL A 75 7.96 0.55 -19.95
CA VAL A 75 8.79 0.88 -21.12
C VAL A 75 8.78 -0.25 -22.13
N PHE A 76 8.91 -1.51 -21.69
CA PHE A 76 8.86 -2.67 -22.60
C PHE A 76 7.55 -2.71 -23.41
N ARG A 77 6.42 -2.45 -22.78
CA ARG A 77 5.09 -2.43 -23.43
C ARG A 77 4.91 -1.31 -24.46
N THR A 78 5.76 -0.29 -24.46
CA THR A 78 5.72 0.80 -25.43
C THR A 78 6.73 0.64 -26.57
N LEU A 79 7.51 -0.45 -26.57
CA LEU A 79 8.45 -0.75 -27.65
C LEU A 79 7.72 -1.01 -28.97
N PRO A 80 8.23 -0.51 -30.11
CA PRO A 80 7.68 -0.82 -31.41
C PRO A 80 7.78 -2.32 -31.70
N THR A 81 6.84 -2.83 -32.49
CA THR A 81 6.82 -4.24 -32.89
C THR A 81 8.06 -4.56 -33.72
N SER A 82 8.79 -5.62 -33.36
CA SER A 82 9.99 -6.05 -34.07
C SER A 82 9.66 -6.47 -35.52
N GLU A 83 10.55 -6.14 -36.44
CA GLU A 83 10.46 -6.58 -37.84
C GLU A 83 10.78 -8.08 -38.00
N ASN A 84 11.65 -8.61 -37.14
CA ASN A 84 11.99 -10.02 -37.14
C ASN A 84 10.79 -10.89 -36.65
N PRO A 85 10.29 -11.84 -37.44
CA PRO A 85 9.10 -12.63 -37.10
C PRO A 85 9.26 -13.43 -35.79
N VAL A 86 10.45 -13.95 -35.51
CA VAL A 86 10.75 -14.69 -34.28
C VAL A 86 10.70 -13.74 -33.07
N ALA A 87 11.37 -12.61 -33.14
CA ALA A 87 11.36 -11.61 -32.06
C ALA A 87 9.94 -11.03 -31.83
N ARG A 88 9.16 -10.85 -32.89
CA ARG A 88 7.75 -10.45 -32.82
C ARG A 88 6.89 -11.47 -32.09
N PHE A 89 7.10 -12.76 -32.34
CA PHE A 89 6.38 -13.83 -31.64
C PHE A 89 6.68 -13.76 -30.13
N PHE A 90 7.96 -13.71 -29.73
CA PHE A 90 8.36 -13.60 -28.33
C PHE A 90 7.84 -12.32 -27.68
N GLN A 91 7.86 -11.20 -28.39
CA GLN A 91 7.31 -9.92 -27.89
C GLN A 91 5.80 -10.04 -27.63
N LYS A 92 5.04 -10.69 -28.51
CA LYS A 92 3.60 -10.93 -28.30
C LYS A 92 3.34 -11.83 -27.11
N VAL A 93 4.06 -12.93 -26.97
CA VAL A 93 3.92 -13.87 -25.84
C VAL A 93 4.24 -13.15 -24.54
N LEU A 94 5.34 -12.39 -24.47
CA LEU A 94 5.72 -11.67 -23.27
C LEU A 94 4.71 -10.57 -22.93
N ASN A 95 4.20 -9.83 -23.91
CA ASN A 95 3.12 -8.87 -23.71
C ASN A 95 1.84 -9.51 -23.18
N ALA A 96 1.48 -10.71 -23.64
CA ALA A 96 0.33 -11.46 -23.13
C ALA A 96 0.53 -11.83 -21.64
N ILE A 97 1.71 -12.35 -21.29
CA ILE A 97 2.06 -12.69 -19.90
C ILE A 97 2.01 -11.46 -19.01
N ILE A 98 2.59 -10.34 -19.44
CA ILE A 98 2.56 -9.06 -18.73
C ILE A 98 1.12 -8.56 -18.55
N THR A 99 0.27 -8.71 -19.58
CA THR A 99 -1.13 -8.32 -19.48
C THR A 99 -1.85 -9.12 -18.42
N ILE A 100 -1.68 -10.45 -18.43
CA ILE A 100 -2.25 -11.34 -17.40
C ILE A 100 -1.75 -10.94 -16.00
N TYR A 101 -0.44 -10.70 -15.85
CA TYR A 101 0.14 -10.24 -14.59
C TYR A 101 -0.53 -8.95 -14.10
N VAL A 102 -0.60 -7.92 -14.95
CA VAL A 102 -1.18 -6.64 -14.58
C VAL A 102 -2.67 -6.75 -14.25
N GLU A 103 -3.44 -7.51 -15.04
CA GLU A 103 -4.88 -7.70 -14.83
C GLU A 103 -5.17 -8.49 -13.54
N VAL A 104 -4.42 -9.56 -13.28
CA VAL A 104 -4.59 -10.38 -12.07
C VAL A 104 -4.26 -9.57 -10.82
N PHE A 105 -3.10 -8.91 -10.78
CA PHE A 105 -2.66 -8.19 -9.58
C PHE A 105 -3.44 -6.90 -9.32
N ARG A 106 -4.00 -6.27 -10.36
CA ARG A 106 -4.89 -5.10 -10.18
C ARG A 106 -6.37 -5.48 -10.02
N GLY A 107 -6.76 -6.66 -10.47
CA GLY A 107 -8.14 -7.13 -10.42
C GLY A 107 -8.49 -7.97 -9.19
N THR A 108 -7.50 -8.37 -8.38
CA THR A 108 -7.74 -9.19 -7.18
C THR A 108 -7.38 -8.42 -5.90
N PRO A 109 -8.11 -8.65 -4.78
CA PRO A 109 -7.77 -8.03 -3.51
C PRO A 109 -6.38 -8.47 -3.03
N MET A 110 -5.57 -7.53 -2.52
CA MET A 110 -4.21 -7.81 -2.04
C MET A 110 -4.18 -8.85 -0.93
N MET A 111 -5.21 -8.89 -0.06
CA MET A 111 -5.35 -9.91 0.98
C MET A 111 -5.36 -11.33 0.41
N VAL A 112 -6.11 -11.54 -0.68
CA VAL A 112 -6.17 -12.84 -1.38
C VAL A 112 -4.81 -13.18 -1.98
N GLN A 113 -4.15 -12.21 -2.61
CA GLN A 113 -2.81 -12.39 -3.17
C GLN A 113 -1.81 -12.80 -2.07
N ALA A 114 -1.84 -12.13 -0.91
CA ALA A 114 -0.98 -12.43 0.22
C ALA A 114 -1.19 -13.88 0.72
N MET A 115 -2.44 -14.30 0.89
CA MET A 115 -2.76 -15.66 1.29
C MET A 115 -2.31 -16.70 0.27
N VAL A 116 -2.63 -16.48 -1.00
CA VAL A 116 -2.30 -17.43 -2.08
C VAL A 116 -0.78 -17.55 -2.27
N ILE A 117 -0.05 -16.44 -2.24
CA ILE A 117 1.41 -16.48 -2.42
C ILE A 117 2.07 -17.10 -1.19
N PHE A 118 1.74 -16.66 0.02
CA PHE A 118 2.41 -17.13 1.23
C PHE A 118 2.09 -18.59 1.53
N TYR A 119 0.81 -18.93 1.67
CA TYR A 119 0.39 -20.28 1.99
C TYR A 119 0.45 -21.24 0.78
N GLY A 120 0.20 -20.73 -0.43
CA GLY A 120 0.27 -21.51 -1.66
C GLY A 120 1.70 -21.99 -1.95
N LEU A 121 2.72 -21.16 -1.75
CA LEU A 121 4.12 -21.56 -1.91
C LEU A 121 4.52 -22.60 -0.85
N ALA A 122 4.09 -22.42 0.40
CA ALA A 122 4.36 -23.39 1.46
C ALA A 122 3.72 -24.76 1.17
N LEU A 123 2.46 -24.77 0.71
CA LEU A 123 1.72 -26.01 0.45
C LEU A 123 2.17 -26.72 -0.83
N ALA A 124 2.39 -25.97 -1.93
CA ALA A 124 2.69 -26.56 -3.24
C ALA A 124 4.17 -26.90 -3.42
N PHE A 125 5.07 -26.10 -2.85
CA PHE A 125 6.51 -26.22 -3.09
C PHE A 125 7.32 -26.48 -1.81
N HIS A 126 6.67 -26.55 -0.64
CA HIS A 126 7.31 -26.68 0.68
C HIS A 126 8.35 -25.59 0.95
N ILE A 127 8.08 -24.38 0.44
CA ILE A 127 8.94 -23.20 0.63
C ILE A 127 8.38 -22.35 1.78
N ASP A 128 9.07 -22.36 2.91
CA ASP A 128 8.74 -21.51 4.05
C ASP A 128 9.42 -20.14 3.91
N LEU A 129 8.67 -19.16 3.47
CA LEU A 129 9.14 -17.79 3.37
C LEU A 129 9.13 -17.10 4.74
N ASN A 130 10.17 -16.33 5.02
CA ASN A 130 10.12 -15.38 6.13
C ASN A 130 8.97 -14.38 5.88
N ARG A 131 8.14 -14.13 6.90
CA ARG A 131 6.93 -13.31 6.80
C ARG A 131 7.21 -11.90 6.27
N VAL A 132 8.27 -11.25 6.75
CA VAL A 132 8.65 -9.92 6.30
C VAL A 132 9.09 -9.93 4.84
N VAL A 133 9.88 -10.94 4.44
CA VAL A 133 10.31 -11.12 3.04
C VAL A 133 9.10 -11.38 2.14
N ALA A 134 8.17 -12.22 2.59
CA ALA A 134 6.91 -12.45 1.87
C ALA A 134 6.11 -11.15 1.69
N GLY A 135 5.95 -10.37 2.76
CA GLY A 135 5.29 -9.07 2.71
C GLY A 135 5.95 -8.12 1.71
N LEU A 136 7.27 -7.97 1.77
CA LEU A 136 8.05 -7.16 0.82
C LEU A 136 7.84 -7.61 -0.64
N LEU A 137 7.88 -8.91 -0.90
CA LEU A 137 7.68 -9.46 -2.25
C LEU A 137 6.24 -9.22 -2.75
N ILE A 138 5.24 -9.53 -1.93
CA ILE A 138 3.83 -9.42 -2.30
C ILE A 138 3.49 -7.96 -2.64
N VAL A 139 3.84 -7.02 -1.75
CA VAL A 139 3.58 -5.59 -1.98
C VAL A 139 4.38 -5.08 -3.18
N SER A 140 5.64 -5.49 -3.35
CA SER A 140 6.46 -5.07 -4.51
C SER A 140 5.89 -5.55 -5.84
N ILE A 141 5.43 -6.80 -5.92
CA ILE A 141 4.81 -7.36 -7.12
C ILE A 141 3.49 -6.67 -7.42
N ASN A 142 2.65 -6.45 -6.40
CA ASN A 142 1.39 -5.73 -6.55
C ASN A 142 1.62 -4.30 -7.03
N THR A 143 2.46 -3.52 -6.33
CA THR A 143 2.85 -2.16 -6.71
C THR A 143 3.44 -2.11 -8.12
N GLY A 144 4.24 -3.10 -8.51
CA GLY A 144 4.79 -3.22 -9.86
C GLY A 144 3.73 -3.28 -10.95
N ALA A 145 2.61 -3.96 -10.70
CA ALA A 145 1.49 -4.02 -11.63
C ALA A 145 0.81 -2.64 -11.78
N TYR A 146 0.57 -1.91 -10.68
CA TYR A 146 0.03 -0.55 -10.73
C TYR A 146 0.99 0.42 -11.40
N MET A 147 2.27 0.39 -11.03
CA MET A 147 3.29 1.25 -11.60
C MET A 147 3.51 0.99 -13.10
N THR A 148 3.31 -0.24 -13.58
CA THR A 148 3.37 -0.54 -15.03
C THR A 148 2.39 0.30 -15.83
N GLU A 149 1.15 0.43 -15.37
CA GLU A 149 0.14 1.25 -16.06
C GLU A 149 0.36 2.75 -15.86
N ILE A 150 0.82 3.17 -14.69
CA ILE A 150 1.20 4.57 -14.40
C ILE A 150 2.32 5.01 -15.33
N VAL A 151 3.37 4.21 -15.48
CA VAL A 151 4.51 4.49 -16.38
C VAL A 151 4.05 4.51 -17.84
N ARG A 152 3.25 3.52 -18.25
CA ARG A 152 2.70 3.48 -19.62
C ARG A 152 1.86 4.72 -19.91
N GLY A 153 0.98 5.10 -19.00
CA GLY A 153 0.19 6.33 -19.11
C GLY A 153 1.07 7.57 -19.16
N GLY A 154 2.12 7.64 -18.33
CA GLY A 154 3.10 8.71 -18.32
C GLY A 154 3.86 8.85 -19.65
N ILE A 155 4.19 7.74 -20.31
CA ILE A 155 4.83 7.75 -21.65
C ILE A 155 3.87 8.30 -22.70
N PHE A 156 2.61 7.86 -22.68
CA PHE A 156 1.60 8.37 -23.62
C PHE A 156 1.21 9.86 -23.38
N ALA A 157 1.44 10.35 -22.17
CA ALA A 157 1.19 11.76 -21.84
C ALA A 157 2.30 12.71 -22.33
N VAL A 158 3.45 12.20 -22.76
CA VAL A 158 4.50 13.01 -23.37
C VAL A 158 4.04 13.46 -24.76
N ASP A 159 4.20 14.75 -25.05
CA ASP A 159 3.81 15.35 -26.33
C ASP A 159 4.48 14.61 -27.50
N LYS A 160 3.69 14.28 -28.52
CA LYS A 160 4.18 13.59 -29.73
C LYS A 160 5.26 14.40 -30.46
N GLY A 161 5.19 15.71 -30.41
CA GLY A 161 6.22 16.60 -30.97
C GLY A 161 7.61 16.37 -30.40
N GLN A 162 7.72 15.87 -29.15
CA GLN A 162 9.01 15.49 -28.56
C GLN A 162 9.62 14.26 -29.26
N PHE A 163 8.79 13.30 -29.66
CA PHE A 163 9.23 12.14 -30.43
C PHE A 163 9.62 12.55 -31.86
N GLU A 164 8.82 13.37 -32.48
CA GLU A 164 9.07 13.87 -33.86
C GLU A 164 10.33 14.74 -33.93
N ALA A 165 10.51 15.66 -32.98
CA ALA A 165 11.71 16.50 -32.90
C ALA A 165 12.98 15.65 -32.67
N ALA A 166 12.92 14.65 -31.80
CA ALA A 166 14.04 13.74 -31.58
C ALA A 166 14.39 12.94 -32.84
N GLN A 167 13.39 12.47 -33.58
CA GLN A 167 13.59 11.78 -34.86
C GLN A 167 14.16 12.71 -35.93
N ALA A 168 13.70 13.96 -35.98
CA ALA A 168 14.19 14.95 -36.97
C ALA A 168 15.69 15.24 -36.82
N ILE A 169 16.24 15.14 -35.58
CA ILE A 169 17.69 15.27 -35.34
C ILE A 169 18.44 13.93 -35.40
N GLY A 170 17.79 12.87 -35.95
CA GLY A 170 18.42 11.59 -36.20
C GLY A 170 18.53 10.65 -35.00
N MET A 171 17.79 10.89 -33.91
CA MET A 171 17.75 9.96 -32.77
C MET A 171 16.97 8.69 -33.13
N ASN A 172 17.55 7.53 -32.80
CA ASN A 172 16.82 6.28 -32.87
C ASN A 172 15.84 6.14 -31.70
N HIS A 173 14.89 5.19 -31.78
CA HIS A 173 13.85 5.01 -30.76
C HIS A 173 14.42 4.87 -29.32
N ARG A 174 15.50 4.10 -29.16
CA ARG A 174 16.14 3.90 -27.85
C ARG A 174 16.73 5.23 -27.30
N GLN A 175 17.37 6.01 -28.16
CA GLN A 175 17.93 7.31 -27.76
C GLN A 175 16.82 8.29 -27.40
N THR A 176 15.76 8.36 -28.20
CA THR A 176 14.58 9.16 -27.91
C THR A 176 13.96 8.79 -26.58
N MET A 177 13.73 7.49 -26.36
CA MET A 177 13.13 7.00 -25.11
C MET A 177 14.01 7.36 -23.90
N MET A 178 15.31 7.06 -23.94
CA MET A 178 16.19 7.23 -22.78
C MET A 178 16.55 8.68 -22.48
N LYS A 179 16.74 9.51 -23.53
CA LYS A 179 17.27 10.87 -23.37
C LYS A 179 16.19 11.94 -23.35
N VAL A 180 15.03 11.71 -23.97
CA VAL A 180 13.97 12.70 -24.13
C VAL A 180 12.72 12.31 -23.33
N VAL A 181 12.20 11.11 -23.55
CA VAL A 181 10.90 10.69 -23.01
C VAL A 181 10.98 10.32 -21.54
N LEU A 182 11.82 9.35 -21.17
CA LEU A 182 11.90 8.84 -19.80
C LEU A 182 12.20 9.89 -18.74
N PRO A 183 13.09 10.88 -18.94
CA PRO A 183 13.30 11.94 -17.96
C PRO A 183 12.04 12.79 -17.71
N GLN A 184 11.21 13.00 -18.74
CA GLN A 184 9.93 13.69 -18.61
C GLN A 184 8.90 12.82 -17.92
N VAL A 185 8.81 11.54 -18.32
CA VAL A 185 7.91 10.56 -17.66
C VAL A 185 8.18 10.46 -16.17
N LEU A 186 9.46 10.33 -15.76
CA LEU A 186 9.83 10.22 -14.34
C LEU A 186 9.33 11.44 -13.55
N ARG A 187 9.46 12.65 -14.08
CA ARG A 187 8.93 13.86 -13.43
C ARG A 187 7.41 13.84 -13.33
N ASN A 188 6.74 13.40 -14.39
CA ASN A 188 5.28 13.37 -14.45
C ASN A 188 4.66 12.33 -13.51
N ILE A 189 5.34 11.19 -13.29
CA ILE A 189 4.83 10.12 -12.43
C ILE A 189 5.25 10.27 -10.96
N LEU A 190 6.14 11.19 -10.59
CA LEU A 190 6.55 11.41 -9.20
C LEU A 190 5.37 11.58 -8.21
N PRO A 191 4.33 12.38 -8.51
CA PRO A 191 3.18 12.49 -7.63
C PRO A 191 2.45 11.16 -7.47
N ALA A 192 2.36 10.35 -8.53
CA ALA A 192 1.74 9.03 -8.49
C ALA A 192 2.55 8.05 -7.63
N ILE A 193 3.90 8.09 -7.69
CA ILE A 193 4.78 7.31 -6.82
C ILE A 193 4.54 7.67 -5.34
N GLY A 194 4.43 8.98 -5.04
CA GLY A 194 4.11 9.44 -3.69
C GLY A 194 2.75 8.92 -3.20
N ASN A 195 1.73 9.00 -4.05
CA ASN A 195 0.41 8.46 -3.73
C ASN A 195 0.43 6.94 -3.50
N GLU A 196 1.16 6.20 -4.33
CA GLU A 196 1.31 4.75 -4.19
C GLU A 196 2.02 4.39 -2.87
N THR A 197 3.01 5.18 -2.44
CA THR A 197 3.65 5.00 -1.14
C THR A 197 2.63 5.13 0.01
N VAL A 198 1.74 6.12 -0.05
CA VAL A 198 0.67 6.31 0.96
C VAL A 198 -0.34 5.15 0.93
N ILE A 199 -0.68 4.65 -0.25
CA ILE A 199 -1.53 3.46 -0.41
C ILE A 199 -0.84 2.26 0.24
N ASN A 200 0.42 2.00 -0.07
CA ASN A 200 1.19 0.89 0.49
C ASN A 200 1.30 0.96 2.02
N ILE A 201 1.40 2.14 2.64
CA ILE A 201 1.36 2.28 4.10
C ILE A 201 0.05 1.72 4.67
N LYS A 202 -1.09 1.99 4.03
CA LYS A 202 -2.40 1.47 4.45
C LYS A 202 -2.52 -0.03 4.16
N ASP A 203 -2.00 -0.46 3.04
CA ASP A 203 -2.11 -1.84 2.56
C ASP A 203 -1.23 -2.81 3.35
N THR A 204 -0.20 -2.32 4.09
CA THR A 204 0.55 -3.17 5.03
C THR A 204 -0.33 -3.78 6.10
N ALA A 205 -1.43 -3.11 6.50
CA ALA A 205 -2.41 -3.68 7.44
C ALA A 205 -2.98 -5.03 6.98
N VAL A 206 -3.08 -5.25 5.66
CA VAL A 206 -3.55 -6.51 5.08
C VAL A 206 -2.57 -7.66 5.32
N LEU A 207 -1.27 -7.35 5.53
CA LEU A 207 -0.24 -8.35 5.79
C LEU A 207 -0.35 -8.99 7.18
N SER A 208 -1.19 -8.45 8.07
CA SER A 208 -1.53 -9.08 9.35
C SER A 208 -2.10 -10.50 9.15
N VAL A 209 -2.74 -10.76 8.00
CA VAL A 209 -3.27 -12.08 7.63
C VAL A 209 -2.19 -13.16 7.52
N ILE A 210 -0.95 -12.76 7.20
CA ILE A 210 0.23 -13.64 7.19
C ILE A 210 1.13 -13.40 8.41
N SER A 211 0.59 -12.70 9.43
CA SER A 211 1.25 -12.40 10.71
C SER A 211 2.57 -11.62 10.56
N VAL A 212 2.64 -10.67 9.63
CA VAL A 212 3.72 -9.69 9.60
C VAL A 212 3.50 -8.70 10.75
N PRO A 213 4.49 -8.46 11.61
CA PRO A 213 4.37 -7.46 12.67
C PRO A 213 4.43 -6.07 12.06
N ASP A 214 3.30 -5.42 11.95
CA ASP A 214 3.13 -4.05 11.45
C ASP A 214 2.50 -3.14 12.51
N LEU A 215 2.08 -1.94 12.13
CA LEU A 215 1.45 -0.96 13.01
C LEU A 215 -0.03 -1.29 13.30
N PHE A 216 -0.70 -2.09 12.46
CA PHE A 216 -2.14 -2.36 12.51
C PHE A 216 -2.48 -3.74 13.03
#